data_eb3e98b6ba92d4bead6a92b6e72697d8
#
_entry.id   eb3e98b6ba92d4bead6a92b6e72697d8
#
_cell.length_a   1.000
_cell.length_b   1.000
_cell.length_c   1.000
_cell.angle_alpha   90.00
_cell.angle_beta   90.00
_cell.angle_gamma   90.00
#
_symmetry.space_group_name_H-M   'P 1'
#
loop_
_entity.id
_entity.type
_entity.pdbx_description
1 polymer ?
#
loop_
_entity_poly.entity_id
_entity_poly.type
_entity_poly.pdbx_seq_one_letter_code
_entity_poly.pdbx_strand_id
1 'polypeptide(L)'
;MQKSDFSEIIGYDRVKEELCIIGDMFSNPAKYEKIGATVPKGILLEGEPGIGKTTFAETFMAASGVNTYVIRRNKDTVAFLEEINKVFMEAKENAPSIILLDDMDKFVKDKDSFEEFTTVQACIDSVQKSTVLVIATVNNLGIIPPSLVRSGRFDRIIQMLIGEADSQAGNYWKYLIKNENITIDMEDEDISKLFYAYSPSMVKSILNDALILVAFKNEDSISKEDLLKAYLKCEQLLYESSDKYDEKELLEIAFHEAGHAVMMETLNPGSIGIVTVEGSSFESTGFVRQGVEIKNPEHLLQITLAGKYAEEKYSNRASKGATQDLNRYDAELNRMMLFDGYYGIKYIENDLNTASEMFKEELLLEKRRVTERLSKEVKDILEDNWNTVERMAKELAVKKALLASDIKRLMEAA
;
A
#
# COMPACT_ATOMS: atom_id res chain seq x y z
N MET A 1 -6.47 29.43 2.06
CA MET A 1 -5.76 28.25 1.53
C MET A 1 -6.47 27.76 0.27
N GLN A 2 -5.72 27.38 -0.76
CA GLN A 2 -6.23 26.96 -2.06
C GLN A 2 -5.55 25.64 -2.48
N LYS A 3 -6.18 24.89 -3.41
CA LYS A 3 -5.58 23.64 -3.93
C LYS A 3 -4.19 23.86 -4.57
N SER A 4 -3.92 25.07 -5.08
CA SER A 4 -2.61 25.46 -5.61
C SER A 4 -1.50 25.46 -4.58
N ASP A 5 -1.81 25.60 -3.29
CA ASP A 5 -0.82 25.54 -2.21
C ASP A 5 -0.25 24.13 -2.04
N PHE A 6 -0.97 23.11 -2.55
CA PHE A 6 -0.55 21.70 -2.58
C PHE A 6 -0.08 21.24 -3.97
N SER A 7 0.37 22.16 -4.83
CA SER A 7 0.74 21.86 -6.22
C SER A 7 1.89 20.85 -6.38
N GLU A 8 2.79 20.79 -5.39
CA GLU A 8 3.90 19.83 -5.37
C GLU A 8 3.48 18.42 -4.91
N ILE A 9 2.30 18.28 -4.32
CA ILE A 9 1.75 16.99 -3.92
C ILE A 9 0.91 16.45 -5.07
N ILE A 10 1.25 15.28 -5.55
CA ILE A 10 0.51 14.60 -6.63
C ILE A 10 -0.55 13.70 -6.04
N GLY A 11 -1.76 13.75 -6.62
CA GLY A 11 -2.90 12.96 -6.13
C GLY A 11 -3.57 13.53 -4.90
N TYR A 12 -4.35 12.67 -4.24
CA TYR A 12 -5.04 12.97 -2.99
C TYR A 12 -6.00 14.17 -3.09
N ASP A 13 -6.73 14.31 -4.20
CA ASP A 13 -7.60 15.48 -4.42
C ASP A 13 -8.65 15.67 -3.34
N ARG A 14 -9.19 14.57 -2.78
CA ARG A 14 -10.09 14.58 -1.63
C ARG A 14 -9.42 15.16 -0.38
N VAL A 15 -8.21 14.71 -0.07
CA VAL A 15 -7.43 15.19 1.09
C VAL A 15 -7.11 16.67 0.96
N LYS A 16 -6.67 17.10 -0.25
CA LYS A 16 -6.40 18.52 -0.55
C LYS A 16 -7.64 19.39 -0.37
N GLU A 17 -8.79 18.94 -0.87
CA GLU A 17 -10.04 19.68 -0.74
C GLU A 17 -10.46 19.81 0.71
N GLU A 18 -10.39 18.75 1.50
CA GLU A 18 -10.73 18.75 2.92
C GLU A 18 -9.78 19.66 3.71
N LEU A 19 -8.47 19.61 3.47
CA LEU A 19 -7.49 20.51 4.08
C LEU A 19 -7.71 21.97 3.67
N CYS A 20 -8.07 22.26 2.43
CA CYS A 20 -8.41 23.63 2.00
C CYS A 20 -9.62 24.18 2.76
N ILE A 21 -10.67 23.37 2.95
CA ILE A 21 -11.85 23.76 3.72
C ILE A 21 -11.47 24.06 5.17
N ILE A 22 -10.68 23.19 5.80
CA ILE A 22 -10.22 23.36 7.18
C ILE A 22 -9.34 24.61 7.32
N GLY A 23 -8.45 24.84 6.36
CA GLY A 23 -7.62 26.03 6.31
C GLY A 23 -8.43 27.33 6.17
N ASP A 24 -9.51 27.34 5.38
CA ASP A 24 -10.42 28.48 5.31
C ASP A 24 -11.19 28.64 6.62
N MET A 25 -11.66 27.56 7.24
CA MET A 25 -12.32 27.62 8.56
C MET A 25 -11.39 28.18 9.64
N PHE A 26 -10.13 27.78 9.66
CA PHE A 26 -9.13 28.26 10.61
C PHE A 26 -8.79 29.74 10.40
N SER A 27 -8.68 30.18 9.13
CA SER A 27 -8.34 31.57 8.78
C SER A 27 -9.54 32.52 8.93
N ASN A 28 -10.77 32.03 8.75
CA ASN A 28 -12.00 32.83 8.74
C ASN A 28 -13.09 32.25 9.68
N PRO A 29 -12.81 32.05 10.99
CA PRO A 29 -13.70 31.32 11.91
C PRO A 29 -15.09 31.99 12.00
N ALA A 30 -15.17 33.32 12.03
CA ALA A 30 -16.41 34.05 12.13
C ALA A 30 -17.40 33.79 10.99
N LYS A 31 -16.90 33.46 9.77
CA LYS A 31 -17.72 33.07 8.62
C LYS A 31 -18.52 31.80 8.91
N TYR A 32 -17.90 30.84 9.56
CA TYR A 32 -18.47 29.51 9.85
C TYR A 32 -19.32 29.54 11.13
N GLU A 33 -18.87 30.21 12.16
CA GLU A 33 -19.63 30.39 13.43
C GLU A 33 -20.99 31.09 13.20
N LYS A 34 -21.06 32.02 12.24
CA LYS A 34 -22.30 32.74 11.88
C LYS A 34 -23.41 31.78 11.39
N ILE A 35 -23.04 30.64 10.80
CA ILE A 35 -24.00 29.63 10.33
C ILE A 35 -24.07 28.42 11.28
N GLY A 36 -23.43 28.48 12.46
CA GLY A 36 -23.43 27.42 13.47
C GLY A 36 -22.43 26.30 13.23
N ALA A 37 -21.50 26.47 12.29
CA ALA A 37 -20.45 25.48 12.04
C ALA A 37 -19.31 25.63 13.05
N THR A 38 -18.78 24.51 13.53
CA THR A 38 -17.69 24.49 14.50
C THR A 38 -16.35 24.29 13.79
N VAL A 39 -15.39 25.16 14.04
CA VAL A 39 -14.02 25.04 13.55
C VAL A 39 -13.33 23.86 14.29
N PRO A 40 -12.75 22.88 13.58
CA PRO A 40 -12.07 21.77 14.22
C PRO A 40 -10.87 22.24 15.05
N LYS A 41 -10.63 21.58 16.17
CA LYS A 41 -9.48 21.85 17.05
C LYS A 41 -8.30 20.96 16.74
N GLY A 42 -8.54 19.79 16.15
CA GLY A 42 -7.50 18.87 15.74
C GLY A 42 -7.83 18.11 14.47
N ILE A 43 -6.81 17.87 13.69
CA ILE A 43 -6.82 17.04 12.46
C ILE A 43 -5.88 15.87 12.70
N LEU A 44 -6.31 14.67 12.37
CA LEU A 44 -5.48 13.48 12.40
C LEU A 44 -5.36 12.93 10.96
N LEU A 45 -4.14 12.93 10.43
CA LEU A 45 -3.82 12.32 9.13
C LEU A 45 -3.38 10.87 9.38
N GLU A 46 -4.18 9.90 8.93
CA GLU A 46 -3.94 8.47 9.10
C GLU A 46 -3.62 7.83 7.77
N GLY A 47 -2.71 6.86 7.77
CA GLY A 47 -2.41 6.02 6.61
C GLY A 47 -1.03 5.40 6.67
N GLU A 48 -0.71 4.57 5.70
CA GLU A 48 0.53 3.80 5.67
C GLU A 48 1.80 4.67 5.67
N PRO A 49 2.96 4.11 6.11
CA PRO A 49 4.23 4.81 6.02
C PRO A 49 4.57 5.22 4.58
N GLY A 50 5.15 6.42 4.43
CA GLY A 50 5.67 6.89 3.13
C GLY A 50 4.64 7.45 2.14
N ILE A 51 3.35 7.54 2.51
CA ILE A 51 2.30 8.11 1.64
C ILE A 51 2.23 9.64 1.64
N GLY A 52 3.07 10.32 2.43
CA GLY A 52 3.17 11.78 2.42
C GLY A 52 2.42 12.52 3.52
N LYS A 53 1.97 11.88 4.62
CA LYS A 53 1.26 12.53 5.74
C LYS A 53 1.98 13.75 6.29
N THR A 54 3.25 13.61 6.64
CA THR A 54 4.10 14.71 7.13
C THR A 54 4.22 15.82 6.09
N THR A 55 4.39 15.47 4.80
CA THR A 55 4.46 16.46 3.71
C THR A 55 3.16 17.27 3.61
N PHE A 56 1.99 16.63 3.71
CA PHE A 56 0.71 17.33 3.74
C PHE A 56 0.60 18.27 4.93
N ALA A 57 0.97 17.81 6.12
CA ALA A 57 0.94 18.64 7.34
C ALA A 57 1.87 19.85 7.23
N GLU A 58 3.11 19.65 6.78
CA GLU A 58 4.10 20.72 6.61
C GLU A 58 3.67 21.72 5.52
N THR A 59 3.13 21.24 4.39
CA THR A 59 2.57 22.12 3.34
C THR A 59 1.39 22.94 3.86
N PHE A 60 0.49 22.33 4.62
CA PHE A 60 -0.63 23.03 5.25
C PHE A 60 -0.13 24.13 6.21
N MET A 61 0.84 23.80 7.05
CA MET A 61 1.46 24.75 7.98
C MET A 61 2.11 25.92 7.24
N ALA A 62 2.91 25.65 6.21
CA ALA A 62 3.56 26.67 5.39
C ALA A 62 2.54 27.61 4.71
N ALA A 63 1.46 27.05 4.17
CA ALA A 63 0.41 27.83 3.50
C ALA A 63 -0.48 28.62 4.46
N SER A 64 -0.48 28.29 5.76
CA SER A 64 -1.33 28.98 6.76
C SER A 64 -0.88 30.39 7.11
N GLY A 65 0.41 30.70 6.98
CA GLY A 65 1.00 32.00 7.32
C GLY A 65 0.99 32.37 8.80
N VAL A 66 0.77 31.38 9.70
CA VAL A 66 0.76 31.58 11.16
C VAL A 66 1.98 30.93 11.83
N ASN A 67 2.15 31.14 13.13
CA ASN A 67 3.23 30.49 13.88
C ASN A 67 3.03 28.97 13.90
N THR A 68 4.10 28.22 13.64
CA THR A 68 4.06 26.77 13.53
C THR A 68 5.07 26.10 14.45
N TYR A 69 4.67 24.98 15.04
CA TYR A 69 5.48 24.20 15.97
C TYR A 69 5.43 22.74 15.58
N VAL A 70 6.54 22.03 15.77
CA VAL A 70 6.62 20.58 15.44
C VAL A 70 7.12 19.81 16.66
N ILE A 71 6.41 18.76 17.04
CA ILE A 71 6.78 17.84 18.10
C ILE A 71 7.06 16.47 17.46
N ARG A 72 8.28 15.95 17.66
CA ARG A 72 8.72 14.62 17.25
C ARG A 72 9.35 13.92 18.44
N ARG A 73 9.07 12.63 18.62
CA ARG A 73 9.72 11.89 19.69
C ARG A 73 11.19 11.60 19.38
N ASN A 74 12.08 12.35 19.97
CA ASN A 74 13.54 12.23 19.83
C ASN A 74 14.29 12.23 21.18
N LYS A 75 13.55 12.23 22.32
CA LYS A 75 14.07 12.32 23.68
C LYS A 75 13.57 11.19 24.57
N ASP A 76 14.15 11.06 25.76
CA ASP A 76 13.56 10.25 26.82
C ASP A 76 12.18 10.77 27.25
N THR A 77 11.42 9.95 27.98
CA THR A 77 10.02 10.27 28.31
C THR A 77 9.88 11.57 29.09
N VAL A 78 10.71 11.82 30.10
CA VAL A 78 10.59 13.01 30.94
C VAL A 78 10.83 14.30 30.15
N ALA A 79 11.96 14.37 29.44
CA ALA A 79 12.28 15.52 28.61
C ALA A 79 11.28 15.72 27.45
N PHE A 80 10.68 14.62 26.96
CA PHE A 80 9.67 14.69 25.93
C PHE A 80 8.33 15.24 26.45
N LEU A 81 7.89 14.85 27.64
CA LEU A 81 6.70 15.40 28.30
C LEU A 81 6.86 16.89 28.59
N GLU A 82 8.04 17.32 29.03
CA GLU A 82 8.37 18.73 29.23
C GLU A 82 8.31 19.51 27.91
N GLU A 83 8.83 18.96 26.82
CA GLU A 83 8.77 19.56 25.49
C GLU A 83 7.32 19.73 25.01
N ILE A 84 6.47 18.71 25.15
CA ILE A 84 5.05 18.79 24.78
C ILE A 84 4.40 19.97 25.52
N ASN A 85 4.53 20.04 26.85
CA ASN A 85 3.95 21.10 27.64
C ASN A 85 4.46 22.50 27.24
N LYS A 86 5.76 22.63 27.04
CA LYS A 86 6.41 23.90 26.64
C LYS A 86 5.88 24.38 25.28
N VAL A 87 5.85 23.50 24.27
CA VAL A 87 5.40 23.85 22.92
C VAL A 87 3.93 24.27 22.90
N PHE A 88 3.06 23.59 23.65
CA PHE A 88 1.64 23.97 23.73
C PHE A 88 1.44 25.31 24.44
N MET A 89 2.25 25.63 25.44
CA MET A 89 2.23 26.96 26.09
C MET A 89 2.66 28.06 25.13
N GLU A 90 3.79 27.88 24.43
CA GLU A 90 4.30 28.83 23.44
C GLU A 90 3.32 29.05 22.29
N ALA A 91 2.71 27.98 21.78
CA ALA A 91 1.71 28.04 20.72
C ALA A 91 0.47 28.80 21.15
N LYS A 92 0.05 28.65 22.43
CA LYS A 92 -1.09 29.36 23.00
C LYS A 92 -0.82 30.86 23.15
N GLU A 93 0.38 31.23 23.59
CA GLU A 93 0.81 32.63 23.76
C GLU A 93 0.95 33.34 22.41
N ASN A 94 1.34 32.59 21.36
CA ASN A 94 1.54 33.11 20.01
C ASN A 94 0.40 32.76 19.05
N ALA A 95 -0.83 32.58 19.58
CA ALA A 95 -1.98 32.30 18.74
C ALA A 95 -2.34 33.51 17.82
N PRO A 96 -2.79 33.29 16.56
CA PRO A 96 -3.10 32.02 15.95
C PRO A 96 -1.85 31.18 15.62
N SER A 97 -1.91 29.88 15.88
CA SER A 97 -0.78 28.97 15.67
C SER A 97 -1.22 27.55 15.32
N ILE A 98 -0.29 26.77 14.75
CA ILE A 98 -0.50 25.36 14.42
C ILE A 98 0.59 24.52 15.08
N ILE A 99 0.20 23.40 15.67
CA ILE A 99 1.11 22.40 16.24
C ILE A 99 1.00 21.11 15.42
N LEU A 100 2.13 20.59 14.95
CA LEU A 100 2.23 19.26 14.33
C LEU A 100 2.80 18.27 15.36
N LEU A 101 2.03 17.20 15.61
CA LEU A 101 2.47 16.00 16.34
C LEU A 101 2.83 14.94 15.29
N ASP A 102 4.10 14.88 14.90
CA ASP A 102 4.53 14.03 13.80
C ASP A 102 4.85 12.62 14.28
N ASP A 103 4.31 11.59 13.58
CA ASP A 103 4.37 10.18 13.97
C ASP A 103 3.89 9.95 15.41
N MET A 104 2.70 10.44 15.75
CA MET A 104 2.15 10.40 17.12
C MET A 104 1.98 8.98 17.65
N ASP A 105 1.79 7.99 16.81
CA ASP A 105 1.78 6.57 17.16
C ASP A 105 3.11 6.08 17.74
N LYS A 106 4.22 6.77 17.48
CA LYS A 106 5.55 6.49 18.05
C LYS A 106 5.82 7.21 19.38
N PHE A 107 4.88 8.02 19.89
CA PHE A 107 5.07 8.77 21.12
C PHE A 107 5.17 7.85 22.34
N VAL A 108 4.50 6.71 22.34
CA VAL A 108 4.54 5.72 23.42
C VAL A 108 5.62 4.67 23.13
N LYS A 109 6.52 4.43 24.09
CA LYS A 109 7.55 3.38 24.01
C LYS A 109 7.05 2.04 24.51
N ASP A 110 6.33 2.04 25.64
CA ASP A 110 5.81 0.84 26.27
C ASP A 110 4.29 0.74 26.08
N LYS A 111 3.83 -0.43 25.64
CA LYS A 111 2.40 -0.66 25.38
C LYS A 111 1.49 -0.45 26.59
N ASP A 112 2.06 -0.46 27.80
CA ASP A 112 1.34 -0.32 29.07
C ASP A 112 1.43 1.08 29.66
N SER A 113 2.19 2.01 29.05
CA SER A 113 2.34 3.41 29.50
C SER A 113 1.75 4.36 28.49
N PHE A 114 0.72 5.09 28.89
CA PHE A 114 0.03 6.08 28.07
C PHE A 114 0.22 7.50 28.57
N GLU A 115 1.29 7.76 29.34
CA GLU A 115 1.54 9.10 29.92
C GLU A 115 1.67 10.18 28.85
N GLU A 116 2.32 9.86 27.72
CA GLU A 116 2.49 10.77 26.60
C GLU A 116 1.14 11.17 26.00
N PHE A 117 0.27 10.20 25.77
CA PHE A 117 -1.08 10.47 25.23
C PHE A 117 -1.95 11.23 26.24
N THR A 118 -1.82 10.95 27.54
CA THR A 118 -2.52 11.68 28.58
C THR A 118 -2.05 13.15 28.64
N THR A 119 -0.74 13.38 28.50
CA THR A 119 -0.17 14.73 28.43
C THR A 119 -0.65 15.47 27.18
N VAL A 120 -0.58 14.84 26.00
CA VAL A 120 -1.12 15.41 24.75
C VAL A 120 -2.60 15.77 24.91
N GLN A 121 -3.40 14.88 25.52
CA GLN A 121 -4.81 15.12 25.79
C GLN A 121 -5.02 16.37 26.67
N ALA A 122 -4.30 16.47 27.78
CA ALA A 122 -4.39 17.61 28.69
C ALA A 122 -3.95 18.93 27.99
N CYS A 123 -2.91 18.86 27.17
CA CYS A 123 -2.43 20.00 26.41
C CYS A 123 -3.44 20.46 25.35
N ILE A 124 -4.07 19.56 24.60
CA ILE A 124 -5.13 19.88 23.62
C ILE A 124 -6.31 20.55 24.37
N ASP A 125 -6.74 20.00 25.52
CA ASP A 125 -7.83 20.57 26.34
C ASP A 125 -7.47 21.98 26.83
N SER A 126 -6.21 22.27 27.12
CA SER A 126 -5.74 23.60 27.59
C SER A 126 -5.81 24.70 26.53
N VAL A 127 -5.77 24.32 25.22
CA VAL A 127 -5.80 25.26 24.09
C VAL A 127 -7.17 25.36 23.41
N GLN A 128 -8.20 24.63 23.88
CA GLN A 128 -9.53 24.61 23.25
C GLN A 128 -10.16 25.98 23.04
N LYS A 129 -9.90 26.93 23.97
CA LYS A 129 -10.44 28.31 23.91
C LYS A 129 -9.55 29.28 23.13
N SER A 130 -8.40 28.82 22.61
CA SER A 130 -7.48 29.63 21.83
C SER A 130 -7.57 29.28 20.34
N THR A 131 -6.99 30.13 19.50
CA THR A 131 -6.90 29.89 18.04
C THR A 131 -5.65 29.06 17.76
N VAL A 132 -5.62 27.85 18.32
CA VAL A 132 -4.57 26.84 18.07
C VAL A 132 -5.21 25.66 17.37
N LEU A 133 -4.62 25.23 16.24
CA LEU A 133 -4.99 24.02 15.53
C LEU A 133 -3.91 22.97 15.77
N VAL A 134 -4.30 21.75 16.14
CA VAL A 134 -3.38 20.63 16.31
C VAL A 134 -3.53 19.67 15.15
N ILE A 135 -2.43 19.36 14.46
CA ILE A 135 -2.37 18.35 13.41
C ILE A 135 -1.56 17.18 13.96
N ALA A 136 -2.03 15.96 13.77
CA ALA A 136 -1.27 14.76 14.08
C ALA A 136 -1.12 13.87 12.84
N THR A 137 0.03 13.20 12.70
CA THR A 137 0.22 12.12 11.73
C THR A 137 0.34 10.79 12.45
N VAL A 138 -0.32 9.75 11.94
CA VAL A 138 -0.27 8.39 12.51
C VAL A 138 -0.23 7.34 11.40
N ASN A 139 0.47 6.24 11.63
CA ASN A 139 0.45 5.10 10.70
C ASN A 139 -0.64 4.09 11.08
N ASN A 140 -0.98 4.01 12.36
CA ASN A 140 -2.00 3.08 12.86
C ASN A 140 -2.91 3.76 13.89
N LEU A 141 -4.13 4.04 13.49
CA LEU A 141 -5.14 4.66 14.35
C LEU A 141 -5.48 3.80 15.58
N GLY A 142 -5.36 2.46 15.47
CA GLY A 142 -5.65 1.54 16.56
C GLY A 142 -4.74 1.68 17.80
N ILE A 143 -3.61 2.37 17.67
CA ILE A 143 -2.71 2.68 18.80
C ILE A 143 -3.18 3.91 19.58
N ILE A 144 -3.94 4.80 18.94
CA ILE A 144 -4.37 6.06 19.52
C ILE A 144 -5.56 5.83 20.46
N PRO A 145 -5.49 6.29 21.73
CA PRO A 145 -6.60 6.15 22.65
C PRO A 145 -7.89 6.79 22.12
N PRO A 146 -9.06 6.11 22.24
CA PRO A 146 -10.34 6.66 21.80
C PRO A 146 -10.69 8.02 22.43
N SER A 147 -10.11 8.31 23.59
CA SER A 147 -10.29 9.60 24.27
C SER A 147 -9.68 10.79 23.51
N LEU A 148 -8.70 10.56 22.64
CA LEU A 148 -8.11 11.59 21.77
C LEU A 148 -8.90 11.76 20.47
N VAL A 149 -9.58 10.71 20.01
CA VAL A 149 -10.31 10.67 18.72
C VAL A 149 -11.79 10.99 18.97
N ARG A 150 -12.08 12.19 19.47
CA ARG A 150 -13.45 12.65 19.73
C ARG A 150 -13.56 14.16 19.64
N SER A 151 -14.82 14.64 19.60
CA SER A 151 -15.13 16.08 19.50
C SER A 151 -14.39 16.91 20.55
N GLY A 152 -13.83 18.02 20.11
CA GLY A 152 -13.02 18.95 20.91
C GLY A 152 -11.52 18.60 20.96
N ARG A 153 -11.08 17.48 20.34
CA ARG A 153 -9.67 17.10 20.24
C ARG A 153 -9.32 16.84 18.79
N PHE A 154 -9.14 15.59 18.36
CA PHE A 154 -9.03 15.28 16.94
C PHE A 154 -10.43 15.10 16.35
N ASP A 155 -11.04 16.22 15.99
CA ASP A 155 -12.41 16.29 15.45
C ASP A 155 -12.50 15.74 14.02
N ARG A 156 -11.40 15.77 13.30
CA ARG A 156 -11.30 15.34 11.92
C ARG A 156 -10.21 14.29 11.76
N ILE A 157 -10.61 13.13 11.26
CA ILE A 157 -9.70 12.06 10.83
C ILE A 157 -9.74 12.04 9.32
N ILE A 158 -8.60 12.30 8.71
CA ILE A 158 -8.42 12.25 7.27
C ILE A 158 -7.59 11.02 6.96
N GLN A 159 -8.26 9.99 6.44
CA GLN A 159 -7.61 8.77 6.01
C GLN A 159 -7.00 8.97 4.63
N MET A 160 -5.71 8.64 4.50
CA MET A 160 -4.97 8.70 3.26
C MET A 160 -4.71 7.27 2.79
N LEU A 161 -5.26 6.92 1.63
CA LEU A 161 -5.13 5.57 1.07
C LEU A 161 -4.14 5.59 -0.10
N ILE A 162 -3.35 4.54 -0.25
CA ILE A 162 -2.45 4.38 -1.41
C ILE A 162 -3.25 4.47 -2.72
N GLY A 163 -4.44 3.86 -2.79
CA GLY A 163 -5.31 3.90 -3.98
C GLY A 163 -5.82 5.30 -4.37
N GLU A 164 -5.86 6.27 -3.46
CA GLU A 164 -6.16 7.68 -3.79
C GLU A 164 -4.99 8.36 -4.52
N ALA A 165 -3.79 7.85 -4.34
CA ALA A 165 -2.64 8.18 -5.15
C ALA A 165 -2.66 7.46 -6.49
N ASP A 166 -3.36 6.31 -6.61
CA ASP A 166 -3.23 5.38 -7.73
C ASP A 166 -3.74 5.89 -9.08
N SER A 167 -4.78 6.70 -9.13
CA SER A 167 -5.09 7.40 -10.40
C SER A 167 -3.95 8.33 -10.84
N GLN A 168 -2.96 8.55 -9.98
CA GLN A 168 -1.85 9.48 -10.15
C GLN A 168 -0.48 8.94 -9.68
N ALA A 169 -0.39 7.82 -8.94
CA ALA A 169 0.90 7.19 -8.60
C ALA A 169 1.57 6.64 -9.86
N GLY A 170 0.79 6.16 -10.82
CA GLY A 170 1.28 5.93 -12.18
C GLY A 170 1.93 7.17 -12.83
N ASN A 171 1.70 8.39 -12.30
CA ASN A 171 2.30 9.62 -12.78
C ASN A 171 3.32 10.23 -11.81
N TYR A 172 3.44 9.74 -10.57
CA TYR A 172 4.39 10.29 -9.60
C TYR A 172 5.85 10.12 -10.06
N TRP A 173 6.16 8.97 -10.69
CA TRP A 173 7.46 8.77 -11.31
C TRP A 173 7.76 9.79 -12.41
N LYS A 174 6.76 10.20 -13.22
CA LYS A 174 6.92 11.24 -14.24
C LYS A 174 7.32 12.59 -13.64
N TYR A 175 6.74 12.93 -12.49
CA TYR A 175 7.09 14.14 -11.75
C TYR A 175 8.55 14.10 -11.26
N LEU A 176 8.96 12.97 -10.70
CA LEU A 176 10.33 12.79 -10.22
C LEU A 176 11.36 12.93 -11.35
N ILE A 177 11.12 12.26 -12.48
CA ILE A 177 12.03 12.28 -13.63
C ILE A 177 12.06 13.64 -14.33
N LYS A 178 10.93 14.30 -14.46
CA LYS A 178 10.84 15.61 -15.11
C LYS A 178 11.75 16.65 -14.47
N ASN A 179 11.96 16.53 -13.17
CA ASN A 179 12.85 17.43 -12.44
C ASN A 179 14.35 17.08 -12.60
N GLU A 180 14.67 15.83 -13.00
CA GLU A 180 16.04 15.32 -13.08
C GLU A 180 16.60 15.31 -14.51
N ASN A 181 15.85 15.75 -15.54
CA ASN A 181 16.23 15.70 -16.96
C ASN A 181 16.70 14.32 -17.45
N ILE A 182 16.14 13.25 -16.88
CA ILE A 182 16.43 11.86 -17.22
C ILE A 182 15.23 11.24 -17.92
N THR A 183 15.50 10.34 -18.85
CA THR A 183 14.46 9.54 -19.53
C THR A 183 14.50 8.10 -19.03
N ILE A 184 13.35 7.43 -19.09
CA ILE A 184 13.27 5.97 -18.90
C ILE A 184 12.94 5.35 -20.26
N ASP A 185 13.74 4.36 -20.66
CA ASP A 185 13.53 3.62 -21.91
C ASP A 185 12.51 2.49 -21.73
N MET A 186 11.27 2.89 -21.42
CA MET A 186 10.12 1.99 -21.25
C MET A 186 8.82 2.72 -21.58
N GLU A 187 7.78 1.95 -21.91
CA GLU A 187 6.45 2.51 -22.11
C GLU A 187 5.84 3.02 -20.78
N ASP A 188 5.16 4.15 -20.84
CA ASP A 188 4.51 4.78 -19.69
C ASP A 188 3.53 3.83 -18.98
N GLU A 189 2.82 2.99 -19.74
CA GLU A 189 1.89 2.00 -19.21
C GLU A 189 2.60 0.95 -18.38
N ASP A 190 3.73 0.43 -18.85
CA ASP A 190 4.54 -0.55 -18.12
C ASP A 190 5.03 0.00 -16.79
N ILE A 191 5.56 1.24 -16.80
CA ILE A 191 6.06 1.88 -15.58
C ILE A 191 4.91 2.15 -14.60
N SER A 192 3.78 2.63 -15.10
CA SER A 192 2.62 2.94 -14.27
C SER A 192 2.03 1.69 -13.60
N LYS A 193 1.97 0.58 -14.33
CA LYS A 193 1.51 -0.70 -13.78
C LYS A 193 2.54 -1.35 -12.85
N LEU A 194 3.84 -1.18 -13.14
CA LEU A 194 4.92 -1.66 -12.27
C LEU A 194 4.85 -1.01 -10.89
N PHE A 195 4.53 0.28 -10.83
CA PHE A 195 4.43 1.05 -9.58
C PHE A 195 3.02 1.07 -8.97
N TYR A 196 2.09 0.25 -9.47
CA TYR A 196 0.77 0.14 -8.88
C TYR A 196 0.85 -0.24 -7.40
N ALA A 197 0.05 0.42 -6.54
CA ALA A 197 -0.01 0.23 -5.09
C ALA A 197 1.31 0.48 -4.33
N TYR A 198 2.26 1.21 -4.93
CA TYR A 198 3.47 1.66 -4.24
C TYR A 198 3.26 3.02 -3.58
N SER A 199 3.83 3.18 -2.37
CA SER A 199 3.87 4.51 -1.76
C SER A 199 4.82 5.43 -2.52
N PRO A 200 4.58 6.76 -2.53
CA PRO A 200 5.49 7.73 -3.14
C PRO A 200 6.95 7.60 -2.69
N SER A 201 7.18 7.26 -1.43
CA SER A 201 8.53 7.04 -0.90
C SER A 201 9.21 5.81 -1.50
N MET A 202 8.46 4.72 -1.75
CA MET A 202 9.02 3.52 -2.40
C MET A 202 9.36 3.81 -3.86
N VAL A 203 8.46 4.46 -4.62
CA VAL A 203 8.74 4.87 -6.01
C VAL A 203 10.00 5.72 -6.08
N LYS A 204 10.14 6.71 -5.18
CA LYS A 204 11.33 7.56 -5.09
C LYS A 204 12.59 6.74 -4.78
N SER A 205 12.52 5.78 -3.88
CA SER A 205 13.65 4.91 -3.53
C SER A 205 14.10 4.06 -4.71
N ILE A 206 13.15 3.41 -5.41
CA ILE A 206 13.45 2.58 -6.58
C ILE A 206 14.08 3.41 -7.71
N LEU A 207 13.52 4.59 -8.01
CA LEU A 207 14.08 5.47 -9.03
C LEU A 207 15.47 5.98 -8.63
N ASN A 208 15.71 6.32 -7.37
CA ASN A 208 17.03 6.72 -6.90
C ASN A 208 18.06 5.58 -7.05
N ASP A 209 17.70 4.35 -6.74
CA ASP A 209 18.57 3.18 -6.94
C ASP A 209 18.87 2.96 -8.44
N ALA A 210 17.88 3.13 -9.32
CA ALA A 210 18.09 3.08 -10.76
C ALA A 210 19.01 4.20 -11.26
N LEU A 211 18.84 5.44 -10.78
CA LEU A 211 19.71 6.58 -11.09
C LEU A 211 21.16 6.35 -10.66
N ILE A 212 21.37 5.70 -9.51
CA ILE A 212 22.72 5.32 -9.05
C ILE A 212 23.37 4.35 -10.04
N LEU A 213 22.60 3.37 -10.60
CA LEU A 213 23.12 2.46 -11.61
C LEU A 213 23.49 3.18 -12.91
N VAL A 214 22.64 4.08 -13.39
CA VAL A 214 22.90 4.94 -14.57
C VAL A 214 24.16 5.77 -14.38
N ALA A 215 24.29 6.45 -13.23
CA ALA A 215 25.46 7.25 -12.91
C ALA A 215 26.75 6.40 -12.84
N PHE A 216 26.67 5.19 -12.27
CA PHE A 216 27.80 4.27 -12.22
C PHE A 216 28.26 3.79 -13.61
N LYS A 217 27.31 3.62 -14.55
CA LYS A 217 27.58 3.24 -15.94
C LYS A 217 27.98 4.42 -16.82
N ASN A 218 27.85 5.67 -16.37
CA ASN A 218 27.98 6.91 -17.14
C ASN A 218 27.01 6.98 -18.32
N GLU A 219 25.75 6.59 -18.09
CA GLU A 219 24.63 6.66 -19.03
C GLU A 219 23.75 7.88 -18.74
N ASP A 220 22.91 8.28 -19.71
CA ASP A 220 22.01 9.44 -19.58
C ASP A 220 20.53 9.07 -19.48
N SER A 221 20.22 7.77 -19.48
CA SER A 221 18.85 7.24 -19.41
C SER A 221 18.78 5.98 -18.54
N ILE A 222 17.62 5.78 -17.89
CA ILE A 222 17.32 4.55 -17.15
C ILE A 222 16.86 3.50 -18.15
N SER A 223 17.62 2.41 -18.31
CA SER A 223 17.20 1.26 -19.10
C SER A 223 16.12 0.43 -18.38
N LYS A 224 15.35 -0.37 -19.15
CA LYS A 224 14.41 -1.35 -18.58
C LYS A 224 15.11 -2.28 -17.57
N GLU A 225 16.33 -2.73 -17.88
CA GLU A 225 17.12 -3.61 -17.01
C GLU A 225 17.47 -2.94 -15.68
N ASP A 226 17.93 -1.67 -15.71
CA ASP A 226 18.30 -0.93 -14.50
C ASP A 226 17.10 -0.68 -13.61
N LEU A 227 15.96 -0.32 -14.20
CA LEU A 227 14.73 -0.12 -13.43
C LEU A 227 14.24 -1.41 -12.80
N LEU A 228 14.21 -2.52 -13.55
CA LEU A 228 13.81 -3.81 -13.02
C LEU A 228 14.76 -4.30 -11.93
N LYS A 229 16.07 -4.10 -12.08
CA LYS A 229 17.05 -4.47 -11.05
C LYS A 229 16.85 -3.67 -9.76
N ALA A 230 16.62 -2.37 -9.87
CA ALA A 230 16.32 -1.51 -8.70
C ALA A 230 15.00 -1.91 -8.05
N TYR A 231 13.97 -2.19 -8.86
CA TYR A 231 12.66 -2.65 -8.42
C TYR A 231 12.76 -3.96 -7.65
N LEU A 232 13.38 -5.00 -8.22
CA LEU A 232 13.53 -6.31 -7.60
C LEU A 232 14.34 -6.25 -6.30
N LYS A 233 15.38 -5.42 -6.26
CA LYS A 233 16.16 -5.19 -5.05
C LYS A 233 15.34 -4.54 -3.94
N CYS A 234 14.43 -3.63 -4.27
CA CYS A 234 13.54 -2.98 -3.29
C CYS A 234 12.47 -3.94 -2.76
N GLU A 235 11.89 -4.78 -3.66
CA GLU A 235 10.88 -5.78 -3.30
C GLU A 235 11.44 -6.89 -2.43
N GLN A 236 12.68 -7.26 -2.68
CA GLN A 236 13.31 -8.45 -2.14
C GLN A 236 14.57 -8.04 -1.38
N LEU A 237 14.46 -7.86 -0.06
CA LEU A 237 15.59 -7.50 0.81
C LEU A 237 16.83 -8.40 0.61
N LEU A 238 16.61 -9.62 0.14
CA LEU A 238 17.62 -10.62 -0.19
C LEU A 238 17.42 -11.13 -1.64
N TYR A 239 17.52 -10.21 -2.61
CA TYR A 239 17.44 -10.56 -4.02
C TYR A 239 18.54 -11.56 -4.41
N GLU A 240 18.15 -12.67 -4.99
CA GLU A 240 19.03 -13.62 -5.62
C GLU A 240 18.62 -13.83 -7.08
N SER A 241 19.60 -13.78 -7.98
CA SER A 241 19.39 -14.08 -9.40
C SER A 241 18.90 -15.51 -9.60
N SER A 242 17.98 -15.69 -10.55
CA SER A 242 17.53 -17.00 -11.00
C SER A 242 18.60 -17.84 -11.67
N ASP A 243 19.81 -17.29 -11.94
CA ASP A 243 20.95 -17.99 -12.56
C ASP A 243 21.46 -19.19 -11.75
N LYS A 244 21.05 -19.31 -10.48
CA LYS A 244 21.35 -20.48 -9.63
C LYS A 244 20.54 -21.74 -9.97
N TYR A 245 19.43 -21.60 -10.71
CA TYR A 245 18.57 -22.70 -11.09
C TYR A 245 19.05 -23.34 -12.40
N ASP A 246 18.95 -24.66 -12.52
CA ASP A 246 19.12 -25.31 -13.79
C ASP A 246 17.93 -24.99 -14.74
N GLU A 247 18.11 -25.28 -16.04
CA GLU A 247 17.11 -24.94 -17.07
C GLU A 247 15.73 -25.58 -16.76
N LYS A 248 15.73 -26.78 -16.20
CA LYS A 248 14.50 -27.51 -15.88
C LYS A 248 13.79 -26.88 -14.67
N GLU A 249 14.53 -26.58 -13.61
CA GLU A 249 13.99 -25.90 -12.41
C GLU A 249 13.44 -24.54 -12.79
N LEU A 250 14.17 -23.79 -13.62
CA LEU A 250 13.73 -22.48 -14.08
C LEU A 250 12.44 -22.56 -14.89
N LEU A 251 12.29 -23.57 -15.74
CA LEU A 251 11.06 -23.80 -16.49
C LEU A 251 9.89 -24.20 -15.56
N GLU A 252 10.12 -25.01 -14.55
CA GLU A 252 9.08 -25.35 -13.55
C GLU A 252 8.56 -24.08 -12.86
N ILE A 253 9.47 -23.19 -12.41
CA ILE A 253 9.12 -21.89 -11.85
C ILE A 253 8.36 -21.03 -12.89
N ALA A 254 8.87 -20.96 -14.10
CA ALA A 254 8.26 -20.15 -15.15
C ALA A 254 6.84 -20.63 -15.53
N PHE A 255 6.57 -21.93 -15.52
CA PHE A 255 5.22 -22.47 -15.72
C PHE A 255 4.29 -22.15 -14.55
N HIS A 256 4.81 -22.18 -13.32
CA HIS A 256 4.07 -21.77 -12.14
C HIS A 256 3.62 -20.32 -12.26
N GLU A 257 4.55 -19.39 -12.48
CA GLU A 257 4.25 -17.96 -12.60
C GLU A 257 3.40 -17.62 -13.84
N ALA A 258 3.64 -18.32 -14.96
CA ALA A 258 2.80 -18.17 -16.15
C ALA A 258 1.35 -18.65 -15.91
N GLY A 259 1.16 -19.68 -15.08
CA GLY A 259 -0.18 -20.12 -14.65
C GLY A 259 -0.94 -19.00 -13.94
N HIS A 260 -0.31 -18.36 -12.94
CA HIS A 260 -0.88 -17.20 -12.26
C HIS A 260 -1.19 -16.06 -13.22
N ALA A 261 -0.24 -15.74 -14.09
CA ALA A 261 -0.35 -14.63 -15.03
C ALA A 261 -1.46 -14.81 -16.06
N VAL A 262 -1.52 -15.98 -16.71
CA VAL A 262 -2.57 -16.28 -17.71
C VAL A 262 -3.94 -16.28 -17.05
N MET A 263 -4.07 -16.85 -15.85
CA MET A 263 -5.34 -16.81 -15.10
C MET A 263 -5.74 -15.37 -14.78
N MET A 264 -4.80 -14.57 -14.26
CA MET A 264 -5.06 -13.17 -13.91
C MET A 264 -5.51 -12.37 -15.12
N GLU A 265 -4.82 -12.51 -16.25
CA GLU A 265 -5.12 -11.77 -17.47
C GLU A 265 -6.41 -12.23 -18.15
N THR A 266 -6.74 -13.53 -18.06
CA THR A 266 -7.99 -14.09 -18.59
C THR A 266 -9.21 -13.58 -17.81
N LEU A 267 -9.12 -13.56 -16.47
CA LEU A 267 -10.20 -13.11 -15.61
C LEU A 267 -10.30 -11.58 -15.50
N ASN A 268 -9.17 -10.89 -15.62
CA ASN A 268 -9.07 -9.44 -15.47
C ASN A 268 -8.08 -8.87 -16.51
N PRO A 269 -8.50 -8.69 -17.77
CA PRO A 269 -7.61 -8.23 -18.83
C PRO A 269 -6.92 -6.89 -18.51
N GLY A 270 -5.62 -6.81 -18.74
CA GLY A 270 -4.79 -5.64 -18.45
C GLY A 270 -4.44 -5.44 -16.98
N SER A 271 -4.61 -6.47 -16.14
CA SER A 271 -4.40 -6.32 -14.69
C SER A 271 -2.98 -6.60 -14.22
N ILE A 272 -2.09 -7.12 -15.05
CA ILE A 272 -0.72 -7.47 -14.65
C ILE A 272 0.20 -6.26 -14.71
N GLY A 273 1.01 -6.07 -13.66
CA GLY A 273 2.14 -5.14 -13.63
C GLY A 273 3.45 -5.82 -14.04
N ILE A 274 3.76 -6.95 -13.40
CA ILE A 274 4.99 -7.73 -13.66
C ILE A 274 4.76 -9.20 -13.35
N VAL A 275 5.41 -10.05 -14.15
CA VAL A 275 5.64 -11.47 -13.89
C VAL A 275 7.13 -11.72 -13.91
N THR A 276 7.68 -12.40 -12.91
CA THR A 276 9.12 -12.66 -12.84
C THR A 276 9.44 -14.03 -12.24
N VAL A 277 10.55 -14.62 -12.69
CA VAL A 277 11.17 -15.81 -12.07
C VAL A 277 12.31 -15.43 -11.13
N GLU A 278 12.55 -14.14 -10.96
CA GLU A 278 13.50 -13.60 -9.98
C GLU A 278 12.81 -13.47 -8.62
N GLY A 279 13.41 -13.99 -7.57
CA GLY A 279 12.80 -14.02 -6.26
C GLY A 279 13.78 -13.90 -5.11
N SER A 280 13.32 -14.07 -3.87
CA SER A 280 14.17 -14.14 -2.70
C SER A 280 14.50 -15.57 -2.33
N SER A 281 15.70 -15.79 -1.73
CA SER A 281 16.17 -17.11 -1.31
C SER A 281 15.30 -17.77 -0.25
N PHE A 282 14.42 -17.03 0.43
CA PHE A 282 13.69 -17.51 1.60
C PHE A 282 12.19 -17.72 1.39
N GLU A 283 11.55 -17.03 0.45
CA GLU A 283 10.08 -17.02 0.41
C GLU A 283 9.46 -17.36 -0.95
N SER A 284 10.04 -16.94 -2.06
CA SER A 284 9.51 -17.28 -3.38
C SER A 284 10.60 -17.30 -4.44
N THR A 285 10.47 -18.21 -5.39
CA THR A 285 11.38 -18.32 -6.55
C THR A 285 10.97 -17.46 -7.72
N GLY A 286 9.77 -16.86 -7.66
CA GLY A 286 9.19 -15.96 -8.64
C GLY A 286 7.94 -15.31 -8.05
N PHE A 287 7.32 -14.39 -8.78
CA PHE A 287 6.03 -13.81 -8.42
C PHE A 287 5.30 -13.15 -9.58
N VAL A 288 3.98 -13.03 -9.44
CA VAL A 288 3.13 -12.17 -10.27
C VAL A 288 2.59 -11.05 -9.41
N ARG A 289 2.65 -9.82 -9.93
CA ARG A 289 2.06 -8.65 -9.27
C ARG A 289 1.05 -7.96 -10.17
N GLN A 290 -0.09 -7.60 -9.57
CA GLN A 290 -1.11 -6.82 -10.25
C GLN A 290 -0.65 -5.39 -10.51
N GLY A 291 -1.07 -4.83 -11.64
CA GLY A 291 -0.85 -3.45 -12.04
C GLY A 291 -2.11 -2.58 -11.95
N VAL A 292 -3.24 -3.17 -11.56
CA VAL A 292 -4.51 -2.50 -11.26
C VAL A 292 -5.30 -3.32 -10.24
N GLU A 293 -6.32 -2.73 -9.62
CA GLU A 293 -7.18 -3.39 -8.64
C GLU A 293 -8.01 -4.54 -9.26
N ILE A 294 -7.97 -5.70 -8.63
CA ILE A 294 -8.85 -6.83 -8.94
C ILE A 294 -10.07 -6.76 -8.01
N LYS A 295 -11.22 -6.43 -8.57
CA LYS A 295 -12.45 -6.16 -7.79
C LYS A 295 -13.19 -7.42 -7.34
N ASN A 296 -13.06 -8.52 -8.06
CA ASN A 296 -13.74 -9.76 -7.70
C ASN A 296 -12.84 -10.61 -6.80
N PRO A 297 -13.20 -10.84 -5.52
CA PRO A 297 -12.36 -11.60 -4.60
C PRO A 297 -12.22 -13.08 -4.98
N GLU A 298 -13.20 -13.70 -5.67
CA GLU A 298 -13.05 -15.08 -6.17
C GLU A 298 -11.95 -15.18 -7.24
N HIS A 299 -11.73 -14.14 -8.06
CA HIS A 299 -10.65 -14.13 -9.02
C HIS A 299 -9.29 -14.22 -8.33
N LEU A 300 -9.12 -13.59 -7.14
CA LEU A 300 -7.87 -13.72 -6.36
C LEU A 300 -7.64 -15.17 -5.91
N LEU A 301 -8.69 -15.87 -5.47
CA LEU A 301 -8.61 -17.28 -5.11
C LEU A 301 -8.24 -18.16 -6.32
N GLN A 302 -8.86 -17.93 -7.47
CA GLN A 302 -8.58 -18.66 -8.71
C GLN A 302 -7.15 -18.42 -9.19
N ILE A 303 -6.69 -17.16 -9.19
CA ILE A 303 -5.31 -16.80 -9.54
C ILE A 303 -4.33 -17.52 -8.63
N THR A 304 -4.56 -17.54 -7.32
CA THR A 304 -3.67 -18.18 -6.35
C THR A 304 -3.56 -19.69 -6.56
N LEU A 305 -4.60 -20.37 -7.04
CA LEU A 305 -4.55 -21.81 -7.35
C LEU A 305 -3.87 -22.12 -8.69
N ALA A 306 -3.81 -21.15 -9.60
CA ALA A 306 -3.43 -21.41 -11.00
C ALA A 306 -1.97 -21.83 -11.16
N GLY A 307 -1.04 -21.22 -10.41
CA GLY A 307 0.37 -21.59 -10.46
C GLY A 307 0.62 -23.06 -10.17
N LYS A 308 0.01 -23.55 -9.08
CA LYS A 308 0.07 -24.97 -8.71
C LYS A 308 -0.36 -25.89 -9.86
N TYR A 309 -1.51 -25.60 -10.50
CA TYR A 309 -2.03 -26.47 -11.54
C TYR A 309 -1.21 -26.39 -12.83
N ALA A 310 -0.65 -25.24 -13.16
CA ALA A 310 0.22 -25.09 -14.32
C ALA A 310 1.55 -25.86 -14.12
N GLU A 311 2.17 -25.77 -12.93
CA GLU A 311 3.37 -26.52 -12.57
C GLU A 311 3.11 -28.03 -12.58
N GLU A 312 2.01 -28.50 -11.97
CA GLU A 312 1.63 -29.93 -11.96
C GLU A 312 1.41 -30.48 -13.36
N LYS A 313 0.75 -29.72 -14.24
CA LYS A 313 0.52 -30.13 -15.64
C LYS A 313 1.81 -30.21 -16.44
N TYR A 314 2.72 -29.23 -16.27
CA TYR A 314 4.01 -29.23 -16.95
C TYR A 314 4.92 -30.36 -16.46
N SER A 315 5.09 -30.48 -15.14
CA SER A 315 6.05 -31.42 -14.53
C SER A 315 5.53 -32.85 -14.44
N ASN A 316 4.22 -33.07 -14.60
CA ASN A 316 3.49 -34.32 -14.38
C ASN A 316 3.73 -34.91 -12.96
N ARG A 317 3.91 -34.06 -11.97
CA ARG A 317 4.10 -34.40 -10.55
C ARG A 317 3.50 -33.34 -9.64
N ALA A 318 3.28 -33.64 -8.35
CA ALA A 318 2.79 -32.69 -7.39
C ALA A 318 3.73 -31.49 -7.24
N SER A 319 3.16 -30.28 -7.26
CA SER A 319 3.89 -29.02 -7.08
C SER A 319 4.62 -29.00 -5.72
N LYS A 320 5.86 -28.54 -5.73
CA LYS A 320 6.65 -28.29 -4.52
C LYS A 320 6.60 -26.82 -4.09
N GLY A 321 6.39 -25.90 -5.06
CA GLY A 321 6.40 -24.46 -4.85
C GLY A 321 5.10 -23.88 -4.28
N ALA A 322 3.99 -24.61 -4.34
CA ALA A 322 2.65 -24.10 -4.06
C ALA A 322 2.31 -23.89 -2.57
N THR A 323 3.21 -24.15 -1.63
CA THR A 323 2.88 -24.08 -0.18
C THR A 323 2.43 -22.68 0.25
N GLN A 324 3.11 -21.65 -0.24
CA GLN A 324 2.76 -20.27 0.11
C GLN A 324 1.44 -19.84 -0.52
N ASP A 325 1.19 -20.22 -1.76
CA ASP A 325 -0.07 -19.94 -2.45
C ASP A 325 -1.24 -20.63 -1.76
N LEU A 326 -1.07 -21.89 -1.35
CA LEU A 326 -2.10 -22.60 -0.61
C LEU A 326 -2.39 -21.96 0.76
N ASN A 327 -1.37 -21.46 1.45
CA ASN A 327 -1.54 -20.71 2.69
C ASN A 327 -2.27 -19.38 2.46
N ARG A 328 -1.92 -18.65 1.39
CA ARG A 328 -2.61 -17.41 0.98
C ARG A 328 -4.07 -17.70 0.60
N TYR A 329 -4.29 -18.75 -0.18
CA TYR A 329 -5.62 -19.21 -0.57
C TYR A 329 -6.50 -19.51 0.66
N ASP A 330 -5.99 -20.30 1.61
CA ASP A 330 -6.74 -20.66 2.83
C ASP A 330 -7.04 -19.42 3.70
N ALA A 331 -6.06 -18.54 3.89
CA ALA A 331 -6.23 -17.30 4.64
C ALA A 331 -7.30 -16.39 4.00
N GLU A 332 -7.26 -16.21 2.68
CA GLU A 332 -8.22 -15.38 1.96
C GLU A 332 -9.61 -16.00 1.95
N LEU A 333 -9.71 -17.30 1.72
CA LEU A 333 -10.99 -18.02 1.78
C LEU A 333 -11.61 -17.93 3.17
N ASN A 334 -10.81 -18.06 4.25
CA ASN A 334 -11.27 -17.85 5.61
C ASN A 334 -11.78 -16.42 5.83
N ARG A 335 -11.06 -15.42 5.36
CA ARG A 335 -11.48 -14.02 5.45
C ARG A 335 -12.83 -13.80 4.77
N MET A 336 -12.98 -14.28 3.53
CA MET A 336 -14.21 -14.15 2.76
C MET A 336 -15.41 -14.86 3.43
N MET A 337 -15.19 -16.02 4.01
CA MET A 337 -16.26 -16.79 4.66
C MET A 337 -16.64 -16.22 6.02
N LEU A 338 -15.67 -15.89 6.86
CA LEU A 338 -15.89 -15.59 8.27
C LEU A 338 -16.13 -14.09 8.54
N PHE A 339 -15.48 -13.22 7.78
CA PHE A 339 -15.54 -11.78 8.02
C PHE A 339 -16.40 -11.06 6.99
N ASP A 340 -16.26 -11.39 5.70
CA ASP A 340 -16.99 -10.71 4.64
C ASP A 340 -18.38 -11.32 4.40
N GLY A 341 -18.63 -12.55 4.87
CA GLY A 341 -19.88 -13.27 4.66
C GLY A 341 -20.18 -13.57 3.19
N TYR A 342 -19.15 -13.63 2.35
CA TYR A 342 -19.23 -13.73 0.90
C TYR A 342 -20.00 -14.99 0.45
N TYR A 343 -19.80 -16.11 1.16
CA TYR A 343 -20.47 -17.39 0.88
C TYR A 343 -21.69 -17.67 1.78
N GLY A 344 -22.23 -16.63 2.42
CA GLY A 344 -23.42 -16.75 3.26
C GLY A 344 -23.18 -17.26 4.67
N ILE A 345 -21.97 -17.67 5.01
CA ILE A 345 -21.58 -18.02 6.38
C ILE A 345 -21.33 -16.72 7.14
N LYS A 346 -22.07 -16.52 8.23
CA LYS A 346 -21.89 -15.38 9.13
C LYS A 346 -21.37 -15.88 10.46
N TYR A 347 -20.11 -15.58 10.76
CA TYR A 347 -19.53 -15.83 12.07
C TYR A 347 -19.66 -14.61 12.94
N ILE A 348 -20.24 -14.76 14.13
CA ILE A 348 -20.51 -13.64 15.07
C ILE A 348 -19.47 -13.57 16.20
N GLU A 349 -18.69 -14.64 16.41
CA GLU A 349 -17.67 -14.72 17.43
C GLU A 349 -16.27 -14.58 16.83
N ASN A 350 -15.40 -13.76 17.46
CA ASN A 350 -14.06 -13.41 16.96
C ASN A 350 -13.03 -14.53 17.08
N ASP A 351 -13.39 -15.70 17.63
CA ASP A 351 -12.46 -16.80 17.86
C ASP A 351 -13.04 -18.16 17.46
N LEU A 352 -12.48 -18.75 16.39
CA LEU A 352 -12.82 -20.09 15.93
C LEU A 352 -12.61 -21.18 17.02
N ASN A 353 -11.74 -20.92 18.01
CA ASN A 353 -11.50 -21.88 19.09
C ASN A 353 -12.73 -22.01 20.01
N THR A 354 -13.56 -20.99 20.10
CA THR A 354 -14.81 -20.99 20.90
C THR A 354 -16.03 -21.44 20.11
N ALA A 355 -15.91 -21.58 18.79
CA ALA A 355 -17.00 -22.03 17.92
C ALA A 355 -17.40 -23.48 18.20
N SER A 356 -18.71 -23.78 18.02
CA SER A 356 -19.22 -25.15 18.15
C SER A 356 -18.61 -26.09 17.09
N GLU A 357 -18.45 -27.36 17.45
CA GLU A 357 -17.95 -28.37 16.51
C GLU A 357 -18.85 -28.49 15.25
N MET A 358 -20.15 -28.36 15.40
CA MET A 358 -21.10 -28.36 14.28
C MET A 358 -20.80 -27.19 13.30
N PHE A 359 -20.49 -25.98 13.79
CA PHE A 359 -20.11 -24.85 12.96
C PHE A 359 -18.78 -25.10 12.23
N LYS A 360 -17.79 -25.67 12.92
CA LYS A 360 -16.50 -26.01 12.31
C LYS A 360 -16.64 -27.03 11.19
N GLU A 361 -17.50 -28.05 11.39
CA GLU A 361 -17.80 -29.06 10.36
C GLU A 361 -18.50 -28.43 9.14
N GLU A 362 -19.50 -27.57 9.36
CA GLU A 362 -20.19 -26.85 8.28
C GLU A 362 -19.22 -25.95 7.49
N LEU A 363 -18.39 -25.19 8.18
CA LEU A 363 -17.35 -24.36 7.56
C LEU A 363 -16.38 -25.21 6.72
N LEU A 364 -15.94 -26.35 7.23
CA LEU A 364 -15.02 -27.25 6.51
C LEU A 364 -15.66 -27.85 5.26
N LEU A 365 -16.94 -28.22 5.33
CA LEU A 365 -17.68 -28.74 4.19
C LEU A 365 -17.85 -27.67 3.10
N GLU A 366 -18.19 -26.44 3.48
CA GLU A 366 -18.34 -25.35 2.51
C GLU A 366 -16.98 -24.94 1.91
N LYS A 367 -15.92 -24.87 2.70
CA LYS A 367 -14.54 -24.65 2.18
C LYS A 367 -14.18 -25.70 1.13
N ARG A 368 -14.45 -26.97 1.40
CA ARG A 368 -14.20 -28.06 0.44
C ARG A 368 -15.01 -27.87 -0.84
N ARG A 369 -16.30 -27.58 -0.74
CA ARG A 369 -17.18 -27.35 -1.88
C ARG A 369 -16.70 -26.21 -2.77
N VAL A 370 -16.38 -25.07 -2.16
CA VAL A 370 -15.85 -23.89 -2.87
C VAL A 370 -14.52 -24.23 -3.54
N THR A 371 -13.61 -24.87 -2.82
CA THR A 371 -12.30 -25.23 -3.35
C THR A 371 -12.39 -26.22 -4.51
N GLU A 372 -13.28 -27.22 -4.45
CA GLU A 372 -13.51 -28.17 -5.54
C GLU A 372 -14.06 -27.47 -6.81
N ARG A 373 -15.03 -26.54 -6.62
CA ARG A 373 -15.57 -25.73 -7.72
C ARG A 373 -14.50 -24.86 -8.36
N LEU A 374 -13.81 -24.03 -7.57
CA LEU A 374 -12.77 -23.13 -8.08
C LEU A 374 -11.61 -23.90 -8.71
N SER A 375 -11.20 -25.03 -8.14
CA SER A 375 -10.16 -25.90 -8.71
C SER A 375 -10.54 -26.44 -10.09
N LYS A 376 -11.81 -26.78 -10.28
CA LYS A 376 -12.31 -27.22 -11.60
C LYS A 376 -12.27 -26.08 -12.61
N GLU A 377 -12.84 -24.92 -12.24
CA GLU A 377 -12.86 -23.72 -13.09
C GLU A 377 -11.45 -23.30 -13.50
N VAL A 378 -10.50 -23.30 -12.56
CA VAL A 378 -9.08 -22.98 -12.83
C VAL A 378 -8.47 -23.95 -13.83
N LYS A 379 -8.70 -25.26 -13.65
CA LYS A 379 -8.17 -26.26 -14.59
C LYS A 379 -8.77 -26.11 -15.98
N ASP A 380 -10.06 -25.89 -16.09
CA ASP A 380 -10.75 -25.69 -17.36
C ASP A 380 -10.19 -24.45 -18.10
N ILE A 381 -10.04 -23.31 -17.39
CA ILE A 381 -9.47 -22.08 -17.97
C ILE A 381 -8.00 -22.26 -18.40
N LEU A 382 -7.17 -22.93 -17.59
CA LEU A 382 -5.77 -23.20 -17.95
C LEU A 382 -5.66 -24.17 -19.13
N GLU A 383 -6.56 -25.14 -19.23
CA GLU A 383 -6.60 -26.06 -20.38
C GLU A 383 -6.90 -25.32 -21.67
N ASP A 384 -7.91 -24.48 -21.68
CA ASP A 384 -8.33 -23.67 -22.83
C ASP A 384 -7.20 -22.68 -23.27
N ASN A 385 -6.38 -22.23 -22.32
CA ASN A 385 -5.30 -21.26 -22.55
C ASN A 385 -3.89 -21.88 -22.51
N TRP A 386 -3.77 -23.22 -22.56
CA TRP A 386 -2.47 -23.89 -22.33
C TRP A 386 -1.36 -23.45 -23.26
N ASN A 387 -1.66 -23.24 -24.53
CA ASN A 387 -0.68 -22.74 -25.51
C ASN A 387 -0.11 -21.37 -25.11
N THR A 388 -0.91 -20.53 -24.49
CA THR A 388 -0.48 -19.21 -23.99
C THR A 388 0.38 -19.37 -22.74
N VAL A 389 0.02 -20.27 -21.82
CA VAL A 389 0.84 -20.62 -20.65
C VAL A 389 2.24 -21.09 -21.09
N GLU A 390 2.31 -22.01 -22.07
CA GLU A 390 3.60 -22.51 -22.59
C GLU A 390 4.46 -21.41 -23.21
N ARG A 391 3.86 -20.54 -24.04
CA ARG A 391 4.61 -19.43 -24.67
C ARG A 391 5.12 -18.46 -23.62
N MET A 392 4.26 -18.10 -22.68
CA MET A 392 4.59 -17.18 -21.60
C MET A 392 5.70 -17.75 -20.71
N ALA A 393 5.60 -19.02 -20.30
CA ALA A 393 6.61 -19.67 -19.49
C ALA A 393 7.99 -19.74 -20.21
N LYS A 394 8.01 -20.09 -21.50
CA LYS A 394 9.25 -20.14 -22.28
C LYS A 394 9.88 -18.75 -22.43
N GLU A 395 9.09 -17.71 -22.71
CA GLU A 395 9.60 -16.34 -22.82
C GLU A 395 10.06 -15.80 -21.46
N LEU A 396 9.32 -16.11 -20.38
CA LEU A 396 9.66 -15.73 -19.01
C LEU A 396 10.98 -16.38 -18.55
N ALA A 397 11.21 -17.64 -18.86
CA ALA A 397 12.47 -18.33 -18.55
C ALA A 397 13.69 -17.65 -19.21
N VAL A 398 13.51 -17.08 -20.42
CA VAL A 398 14.57 -16.38 -21.15
C VAL A 398 14.76 -14.95 -20.65
N LYS A 399 13.66 -14.18 -20.57
CA LYS A 399 13.69 -12.75 -20.23
C LYS A 399 13.79 -12.48 -18.73
N LYS A 400 13.52 -13.48 -17.88
CA LYS A 400 13.47 -13.43 -16.41
C LYS A 400 12.32 -12.60 -15.85
N ALA A 401 11.87 -11.56 -16.55
CA ALA A 401 10.71 -10.76 -16.21
C ALA A 401 9.93 -10.33 -17.46
N LEU A 402 8.61 -10.29 -17.35
CA LEU A 402 7.67 -9.80 -18.36
C LEU A 402 6.83 -8.67 -17.77
N LEU A 403 6.65 -7.59 -18.52
CA LEU A 403 5.83 -6.45 -18.16
C LEU A 403 4.48 -6.47 -18.87
N ALA A 404 3.62 -5.52 -18.58
CA ALA A 404 2.26 -5.45 -19.12
C ALA A 404 2.22 -5.50 -20.66
N SER A 405 3.12 -4.80 -21.35
CA SER A 405 3.24 -4.82 -22.82
C SER A 405 3.61 -6.20 -23.36
N ASP A 406 4.56 -6.90 -22.72
CA ASP A 406 4.94 -8.28 -23.09
C ASP A 406 3.75 -9.24 -22.90
N ILE A 407 3.02 -9.12 -21.77
CA ILE A 407 1.85 -9.95 -21.45
C ILE A 407 0.75 -9.75 -22.49
N LYS A 408 0.40 -8.49 -22.76
CA LYS A 408 -0.62 -8.15 -23.78
C LYS A 408 -0.31 -8.79 -25.12
N ARG A 409 0.91 -8.64 -25.62
CA ARG A 409 1.36 -9.26 -26.87
C ARG A 409 1.22 -10.79 -26.86
N LEU A 410 1.56 -11.44 -25.73
CA LEU A 410 1.47 -12.90 -25.59
C LEU A 410 0.01 -13.38 -25.52
N MET A 411 -0.89 -12.63 -24.93
CA MET A 411 -2.32 -12.94 -24.90
C MET A 411 -2.99 -12.74 -26.27
N GLU A 412 -2.65 -11.67 -27.00
CA GLU A 412 -3.21 -11.38 -28.33
C GLU A 412 -2.75 -12.35 -29.43
N ALA A 413 -1.62 -13.01 -29.27
CA ALA A 413 -1.11 -14.00 -30.21
C ALA A 413 -1.74 -15.39 -30.01
N ALA A 414 -2.74 -15.54 -29.16
CA ALA A 414 -3.41 -16.80 -28.79
C ALA A 414 -4.41 -17.28 -29.84
#